data_2efec3174e9fb5440ed876c3da843a27
#
_entry.id   2efec3174e9fb5440ed876c3da843a27
#
_cell.length_a   1.000
_cell.length_b   1.000
_cell.length_c   1.000
_cell.angle_alpha   90.00
_cell.angle_beta   90.00
_cell.angle_gamma   90.00
#
_symmetry.space_group_name_H-M   'P 1'
#
loop_
_entity.id
_entity.type
_entity.pdbx_description
1 polymer ?
#
loop_
_entity_poly.entity_id
_entity_poly.type
_entity_poly.pdbx_seq_one_letter_code
_entity_poly.pdbx_strand_id
1 'polypeptide(L)'
;MKVICVDDERLLMEDTLAMCLSLPEIDEAKGFVWARDALEWTEHNPVDLALLDIDMPDMNGIMLAAEIKNRSPGTAIIFLTGYAQYAVDAFAVRASGYLLKPVTREMLAADVAYALSGRRKTAAVHVLVRTFGLFDVFLDGAPVRFKMAKCKELLAYLVDRQGSSVSRAELSAALWEDRPYDRKQQKQLDVYIRSLRETLADNGIENILEMQRGTLRIIPETFDCDAYRFFSGDSDAVNAYRGEYMSAYPWASITEGAMFWQQWGEGGED
;
A
#
# COMPACT_ATOMS: atom_id res chain seq x y z
N MET A 1 -6.18 -4.82 -19.26
CA MET A 1 -6.30 -3.41 -18.84
C MET A 1 -6.27 -2.47 -20.04
N LYS A 2 -6.83 -1.25 -19.88
CA LYS A 2 -6.83 -0.21 -20.92
C LYS A 2 -5.67 0.75 -20.73
N VAL A 3 -4.89 0.98 -21.79
CA VAL A 3 -3.67 1.80 -21.75
C VAL A 3 -3.76 2.94 -22.77
N ILE A 4 -3.21 4.11 -22.40
CA ILE A 4 -2.90 5.15 -23.39
C ILE A 4 -1.38 5.32 -23.49
N CYS A 5 -0.91 5.60 -24.71
CA CYS A 5 0.47 5.96 -25.04
C CYS A 5 0.46 7.37 -25.62
N VAL A 6 1.21 8.30 -25.03
CA VAL A 6 1.26 9.70 -25.49
C VAL A 6 2.70 10.08 -25.73
N ASP A 7 3.02 10.45 -26.98
CA ASP A 7 4.36 10.82 -27.43
C ASP A 7 4.20 11.64 -28.70
N ASP A 8 4.76 12.84 -28.79
CA ASP A 8 4.63 13.71 -29.96
C ASP A 8 5.41 13.18 -31.18
N GLU A 9 6.39 12.30 -30.96
CA GLU A 9 7.06 11.54 -31.99
C GLU A 9 6.23 10.31 -32.39
N ARG A 10 5.46 10.43 -33.49
CA ARG A 10 4.53 9.39 -33.95
C ARG A 10 5.15 7.98 -34.01
N LEU A 11 6.39 7.84 -34.51
CA LEU A 11 7.06 6.54 -34.63
C LEU A 11 7.32 5.91 -33.25
N LEU A 12 7.76 6.71 -32.27
CA LEU A 12 8.01 6.24 -30.89
C LEU A 12 6.70 5.87 -30.20
N MET A 13 5.64 6.64 -30.44
CA MET A 13 4.30 6.33 -29.95
C MET A 13 3.79 5.00 -30.52
N GLU A 14 3.93 4.77 -31.85
CA GLU A 14 3.51 3.54 -32.52
C GLU A 14 4.32 2.32 -32.03
N ASP A 15 5.63 2.47 -31.83
CA ASP A 15 6.50 1.42 -31.26
C ASP A 15 6.10 1.07 -29.83
N THR A 16 5.86 2.08 -28.99
CA THR A 16 5.38 1.90 -27.62
C THR A 16 4.02 1.20 -27.60
N LEU A 17 3.11 1.62 -28.47
CA LEU A 17 1.78 1.01 -28.61
C LEU A 17 1.89 -0.48 -29.01
N ALA A 18 2.75 -0.80 -29.99
CA ALA A 18 2.99 -2.18 -30.41
C ALA A 18 3.59 -3.04 -29.28
N MET A 19 4.53 -2.50 -28.50
CA MET A 19 5.07 -3.17 -27.32
C MET A 19 3.97 -3.43 -26.29
N CYS A 20 3.13 -2.46 -25.99
CA CYS A 20 2.00 -2.61 -25.08
C CYS A 20 1.08 -3.76 -25.50
N LEU A 21 0.62 -3.76 -26.75
CA LEU A 21 -0.29 -4.77 -27.27
C LEU A 21 0.32 -6.19 -27.33
N SER A 22 1.64 -6.30 -27.18
CA SER A 22 2.33 -7.60 -27.07
C SER A 22 2.35 -8.17 -25.65
N LEU A 23 1.89 -7.40 -24.64
CA LEU A 23 1.84 -7.82 -23.23
C LEU A 23 0.46 -8.42 -22.90
N PRO A 24 0.43 -9.61 -22.28
CA PRO A 24 -0.83 -10.32 -22.02
C PRO A 24 -1.75 -9.61 -21.02
N GLU A 25 -1.24 -8.67 -20.24
CA GLU A 25 -1.99 -7.89 -19.26
C GLU A 25 -2.78 -6.74 -19.88
N ILE A 26 -2.49 -6.39 -21.15
CA ILE A 26 -3.10 -5.24 -21.84
C ILE A 26 -4.15 -5.73 -22.83
N ASP A 27 -5.41 -5.39 -22.57
CA ASP A 27 -6.56 -5.76 -23.40
C ASP A 27 -6.77 -4.73 -24.53
N GLU A 28 -6.48 -3.46 -24.26
CA GLU A 28 -6.71 -2.35 -25.17
C GLU A 28 -5.62 -1.28 -24.96
N ALA A 29 -5.04 -0.78 -26.05
CA ALA A 29 -4.11 0.33 -25.99
C ALA A 29 -4.44 1.35 -27.09
N LYS A 30 -4.33 2.65 -26.77
CA LYS A 30 -4.59 3.74 -27.71
C LYS A 30 -3.45 4.78 -27.68
N GLY A 31 -2.97 5.14 -28.85
CA GLY A 31 -1.88 6.10 -29.04
C GLY A 31 -2.41 7.51 -29.32
N PHE A 32 -1.70 8.52 -28.83
CA PHE A 32 -1.96 9.94 -29.08
C PHE A 32 -0.62 10.65 -29.33
N VAL A 33 -0.62 11.56 -30.31
CA VAL A 33 0.53 12.44 -30.59
C VAL A 33 0.37 13.83 -29.97
N TRP A 34 -0.80 14.11 -29.38
CA TRP A 34 -1.10 15.34 -28.67
C TRP A 34 -1.61 15.03 -27.27
N ALA A 35 -1.01 15.66 -26.26
CA ALA A 35 -1.38 15.48 -24.87
C ALA A 35 -2.84 15.93 -24.61
N ARG A 36 -3.30 17.00 -25.26
CA ARG A 36 -4.67 17.50 -25.12
C ARG A 36 -5.71 16.53 -25.64
N ASP A 37 -5.45 15.86 -26.77
CA ASP A 37 -6.36 14.84 -27.32
C ASP A 37 -6.46 13.64 -26.39
N ALA A 38 -5.35 13.24 -25.78
CA ALA A 38 -5.32 12.19 -24.77
C ALA A 38 -6.14 12.58 -23.54
N LEU A 39 -5.96 13.80 -23.04
CA LEU A 39 -6.68 14.30 -21.88
C LEU A 39 -8.19 14.38 -22.10
N GLU A 40 -8.63 14.89 -23.25
CA GLU A 40 -10.04 14.95 -23.65
C GLU A 40 -10.64 13.54 -23.77
N TRP A 41 -9.89 12.62 -24.38
CA TRP A 41 -10.35 11.26 -24.52
C TRP A 41 -10.55 10.56 -23.18
N THR A 42 -9.67 10.80 -22.20
CA THR A 42 -9.76 10.20 -20.86
C THR A 42 -10.97 10.69 -20.06
N GLU A 43 -11.61 11.80 -20.42
CA GLU A 43 -12.84 12.27 -19.76
C GLU A 43 -14.00 11.28 -19.89
N HIS A 44 -14.05 10.56 -21.01
CA HIS A 44 -15.14 9.64 -21.32
C HIS A 44 -14.70 8.18 -21.32
N ASN A 45 -13.40 7.93 -21.19
CA ASN A 45 -12.80 6.61 -21.28
C ASN A 45 -11.85 6.38 -20.09
N PRO A 46 -12.30 5.68 -19.06
CA PRO A 46 -11.40 5.38 -17.94
C PRO A 46 -10.24 4.51 -18.42
N VAL A 47 -9.02 4.91 -18.05
CA VAL A 47 -7.78 4.21 -18.39
C VAL A 47 -7.11 3.69 -17.14
N ASP A 48 -6.47 2.54 -17.31
CA ASP A 48 -5.77 1.87 -16.25
C ASP A 48 -4.33 2.34 -16.12
N LEU A 49 -3.67 2.61 -17.23
CA LEU A 49 -2.27 3.01 -17.30
C LEU A 49 -2.09 4.07 -18.39
N ALA A 50 -1.33 5.11 -18.09
CA ALA A 50 -0.85 6.08 -19.07
C ALA A 50 0.68 6.01 -19.18
N LEU A 51 1.17 5.77 -20.39
CA LEU A 51 2.55 5.84 -20.78
C LEU A 51 2.77 7.19 -21.46
N LEU A 52 3.57 8.05 -20.86
CA LEU A 52 3.66 9.45 -21.24
C LEU A 52 5.10 9.85 -21.54
N ASP A 53 5.36 10.46 -22.70
CA ASP A 53 6.57 11.25 -22.82
C ASP A 53 6.45 12.56 -22.02
N ILE A 54 7.58 13.14 -21.65
CA ILE A 54 7.61 14.37 -20.84
C ILE A 54 7.71 15.59 -21.74
N ASP A 55 8.58 15.57 -22.75
CA ASP A 55 8.89 16.75 -23.55
C ASP A 55 8.03 16.82 -24.80
N MET A 56 6.80 17.26 -24.62
CA MET A 56 5.81 17.42 -25.70
C MET A 56 5.43 18.89 -25.89
N PRO A 57 5.21 19.34 -27.15
CA PRO A 57 5.07 20.76 -27.48
C PRO A 57 3.75 21.40 -27.03
N ASP A 58 2.66 20.63 -26.93
CA ASP A 58 1.33 21.16 -26.60
C ASP A 58 1.04 21.20 -25.10
N MET A 59 1.55 20.21 -24.36
CA MET A 59 1.46 20.09 -22.90
C MET A 59 2.56 19.17 -22.40
N ASN A 60 3.34 19.61 -21.43
CA ASN A 60 4.36 18.78 -20.80
C ASN A 60 3.72 17.53 -20.14
N GLY A 61 4.35 16.36 -20.29
CA GLY A 61 3.81 15.09 -19.79
C GLY A 61 3.59 15.03 -18.30
N ILE A 62 4.34 15.79 -17.50
CA ILE A 62 4.13 15.90 -16.05
C ILE A 62 2.81 16.63 -15.73
N MET A 63 2.49 17.69 -16.49
CA MET A 63 1.20 18.38 -16.39
C MET A 63 0.05 17.46 -16.81
N LEU A 64 0.23 16.73 -17.92
CA LEU A 64 -0.75 15.73 -18.36
C LEU A 64 -0.99 14.65 -17.28
N ALA A 65 0.07 14.14 -16.68
CA ALA A 65 -0.02 13.16 -15.58
C ALA A 65 -0.79 13.71 -14.38
N ALA A 66 -0.52 14.96 -13.98
CA ALA A 66 -1.22 15.62 -12.88
C ALA A 66 -2.73 15.76 -13.18
N GLU A 67 -3.10 16.19 -14.40
CA GLU A 67 -4.49 16.31 -14.82
C GLU A 67 -5.20 14.96 -14.87
N ILE A 68 -4.56 13.92 -15.40
CA ILE A 68 -5.09 12.56 -15.40
C ILE A 68 -5.30 12.08 -13.95
N LYS A 69 -4.32 12.29 -13.05
CA LYS A 69 -4.43 11.92 -11.65
C LYS A 69 -5.53 12.66 -10.89
N ASN A 70 -5.73 13.93 -11.18
CA ASN A 70 -6.81 14.73 -10.57
C ASN A 70 -8.19 14.18 -10.94
N ARG A 71 -8.37 13.71 -12.17
CA ARG A 71 -9.65 13.16 -12.67
C ARG A 71 -9.84 11.69 -12.34
N SER A 72 -8.75 10.91 -12.39
CA SER A 72 -8.71 9.49 -12.12
C SER A 72 -7.50 9.13 -11.28
N PRO A 73 -7.55 9.25 -9.93
CA PRO A 73 -6.44 8.97 -9.04
C PRO A 73 -5.90 7.53 -9.15
N GLY A 74 -6.75 6.60 -9.59
CA GLY A 74 -6.41 5.19 -9.80
C GLY A 74 -5.62 4.89 -11.07
N THR A 75 -5.48 5.82 -12.01
CA THR A 75 -4.68 5.62 -13.23
C THR A 75 -3.20 5.55 -12.87
N ALA A 76 -2.51 4.47 -13.22
CA ALA A 76 -1.05 4.37 -13.10
C ALA A 76 -0.38 5.27 -14.16
N ILE A 77 0.75 5.88 -13.81
CA ILE A 77 1.54 6.70 -14.74
C ILE A 77 2.94 6.10 -14.85
N ILE A 78 3.41 5.85 -16.06
CA ILE A 78 4.81 5.53 -16.34
C ILE A 78 5.31 6.54 -17.36
N PHE A 79 6.40 7.23 -17.05
CA PHE A 79 7.05 8.12 -17.99
C PHE A 79 8.05 7.37 -18.86
N LEU A 80 8.03 7.67 -20.17
CA LEU A 80 8.97 7.16 -21.17
C LEU A 80 9.65 8.35 -21.81
N THR A 81 10.87 8.71 -21.39
CA THR A 81 11.52 9.96 -21.82
C THR A 81 13.01 9.79 -22.08
N GLY A 82 13.57 10.66 -22.92
CA GLY A 82 15.02 10.75 -23.11
C GLY A 82 15.78 11.51 -22.01
N TYR A 83 15.09 12.10 -21.05
CA TYR A 83 15.66 13.05 -20.11
C TYR A 83 15.63 12.52 -18.69
N ALA A 84 16.79 12.32 -18.05
CA ALA A 84 16.90 11.83 -16.67
C ALA A 84 16.55 12.88 -15.60
N GLN A 85 16.63 14.18 -15.93
CA GLN A 85 16.48 15.28 -14.98
C GLN A 85 15.06 15.45 -14.44
N TYR A 86 14.02 14.96 -15.10
CA TYR A 86 12.63 15.07 -14.68
C TYR A 86 12.18 13.98 -13.69
N ALA A 87 13.10 13.09 -13.26
CA ALA A 87 12.75 12.00 -12.34
C ALA A 87 12.18 12.53 -11.01
N VAL A 88 12.69 13.66 -10.50
CA VAL A 88 12.19 14.30 -9.27
C VAL A 88 10.76 14.80 -9.46
N ASP A 89 10.48 15.43 -10.60
CA ASP A 89 9.13 15.95 -10.90
C ASP A 89 8.12 14.80 -11.11
N ALA A 90 8.58 13.68 -11.69
CA ALA A 90 7.78 12.47 -11.82
C ALA A 90 7.37 11.89 -10.44
N PHE A 91 8.24 11.97 -9.44
CA PHE A 91 7.91 11.62 -8.05
C PHE A 91 6.80 12.50 -7.48
N ALA A 92 6.81 13.80 -7.76
CA ALA A 92 5.81 14.75 -7.25
C ALA A 92 4.38 14.39 -7.71
N VAL A 93 4.22 13.84 -8.92
CA VAL A 93 2.92 13.37 -9.46
C VAL A 93 2.62 11.90 -9.13
N ARG A 94 3.41 11.27 -8.24
CA ARG A 94 3.29 9.86 -7.85
C ARG A 94 3.25 8.91 -9.05
N ALA A 95 4.21 9.07 -9.95
CA ALA A 95 4.40 8.16 -11.07
C ALA A 95 4.69 6.73 -10.55
N SER A 96 4.15 5.75 -11.25
CA SER A 96 4.35 4.32 -10.95
C SER A 96 5.63 3.76 -11.57
N GLY A 97 6.23 4.48 -12.54
CA GLY A 97 7.48 4.11 -13.21
C GLY A 97 8.09 5.27 -13.99
N TYR A 98 9.38 5.14 -14.27
CA TYR A 98 10.16 6.11 -15.03
C TYR A 98 11.21 5.38 -15.87
N LEU A 99 11.02 5.32 -17.16
CA LEU A 99 11.88 4.62 -18.11
C LEU A 99 12.59 5.60 -19.02
N LEU A 100 13.92 5.45 -19.14
CA LEU A 100 14.71 6.22 -20.10
C LEU A 100 14.69 5.54 -21.48
N LYS A 101 14.40 6.31 -22.52
CA LYS A 101 14.53 5.88 -23.92
C LYS A 101 16.00 5.59 -24.25
N PRO A 102 16.34 4.49 -24.98
CA PRO A 102 15.41 3.57 -25.65
C PRO A 102 14.80 2.54 -24.68
N VAL A 103 13.48 2.37 -24.74
CA VAL A 103 12.75 1.41 -23.91
C VAL A 103 12.68 0.05 -24.60
N THR A 104 12.99 -1.03 -23.86
CA THR A 104 12.80 -2.39 -24.35
C THR A 104 11.48 -2.97 -23.86
N ARG A 105 11.00 -4.00 -24.54
CA ARG A 105 9.79 -4.73 -24.15
C ARG A 105 9.89 -5.28 -22.71
N GLU A 106 11.07 -5.79 -22.34
CA GLU A 106 11.33 -6.36 -21.01
C GLU A 106 11.27 -5.29 -19.92
N MET A 107 11.83 -4.09 -20.17
CA MET A 107 11.74 -2.96 -19.22
C MET A 107 10.30 -2.52 -19.05
N LEU A 108 9.57 -2.34 -20.16
CA LEU A 108 8.16 -1.96 -20.12
C LEU A 108 7.32 -3.02 -19.38
N ALA A 109 7.53 -4.31 -19.66
CA ALA A 109 6.82 -5.39 -18.99
C ALA A 109 7.05 -5.40 -17.47
N ALA A 110 8.29 -5.15 -17.02
CA ALA A 110 8.63 -5.09 -15.60
C ALA A 110 7.90 -3.93 -14.89
N ASP A 111 7.91 -2.72 -15.49
CA ASP A 111 7.24 -1.55 -14.91
C ASP A 111 5.71 -1.67 -14.98
N VAL A 112 5.17 -2.24 -16.03
CA VAL A 112 3.73 -2.58 -16.13
C VAL A 112 3.35 -3.57 -15.04
N ALA A 113 4.12 -4.64 -14.83
CA ALA A 113 3.87 -5.61 -13.77
C ALA A 113 3.97 -4.96 -12.37
N TYR A 114 4.92 -4.05 -12.16
CA TYR A 114 5.06 -3.28 -10.92
C TYR A 114 3.86 -2.34 -10.72
N ALA A 115 3.46 -1.58 -11.73
CA ALA A 115 2.29 -0.71 -11.69
C ALA A 115 0.99 -1.50 -11.40
N LEU A 116 0.87 -2.72 -11.94
CA LEU A 116 -0.24 -3.64 -11.65
C LEU A 116 -0.18 -4.19 -10.22
N SER A 117 1.01 -4.47 -9.69
CA SER A 117 1.16 -4.92 -8.30
C SER A 117 0.72 -3.83 -7.32
N GLY A 118 1.02 -2.56 -7.62
CA GLY A 118 0.47 -1.39 -6.93
C GLY A 118 -1.05 -1.28 -7.08
N ARG A 119 -1.61 -1.61 -8.25
CA ARG A 119 -3.06 -1.61 -8.52
C ARG A 119 -3.81 -2.79 -7.91
N ARG A 120 -3.21 -3.97 -7.82
CA ARG A 120 -3.79 -5.06 -7.02
C ARG A 120 -3.94 -4.65 -5.56
N LYS A 121 -3.08 -3.71 -5.08
CA LYS A 121 -3.29 -3.04 -3.79
C LYS A 121 -4.39 -1.96 -3.83
N THR A 122 -4.72 -1.35 -4.98
CA THR A 122 -5.77 -0.30 -5.09
C THR A 122 -7.15 -0.83 -5.53
N ALA A 123 -7.23 -2.04 -6.10
CA ALA A 123 -8.48 -2.81 -6.23
C ALA A 123 -8.69 -3.76 -5.04
N ALA A 124 -7.66 -4.00 -4.23
CA ALA A 124 -7.77 -4.57 -2.90
C ALA A 124 -8.25 -3.46 -1.97
N VAL A 125 -9.32 -3.74 -1.28
CA VAL A 125 -9.82 -2.98 -0.15
C VAL A 125 -8.65 -2.37 0.63
N HIS A 126 -8.57 -1.02 0.70
CA HIS A 126 -7.46 -0.35 1.37
C HIS A 126 -7.61 -0.51 2.88
N VAL A 127 -6.81 -1.41 3.44
CA VAL A 127 -6.77 -1.64 4.88
C VAL A 127 -5.70 -0.75 5.50
N LEU A 128 -6.13 0.17 6.34
CA LEU A 128 -5.25 1.00 7.16
C LEU A 128 -5.32 0.53 8.61
N VAL A 129 -4.20 0.17 9.17
CA VAL A 129 -4.05 -0.14 10.60
C VAL A 129 -3.39 1.05 11.28
N ARG A 130 -4.13 1.71 12.14
CA ARG A 130 -3.64 2.81 12.98
C ARG A 130 -3.20 2.27 14.32
N THR A 131 -1.96 2.56 14.68
CA THR A 131 -1.35 2.15 15.95
C THR A 131 -0.95 3.35 16.82
N PHE A 132 -0.77 4.53 16.22
CA PHE A 132 -0.49 5.76 16.97
C PHE A 132 -1.71 6.19 17.79
N GLY A 133 -1.51 6.37 19.10
CA GLY A 133 -2.59 6.56 20.06
C GLY A 133 -3.37 5.27 20.30
N LEU A 134 -4.64 5.24 19.92
CA LEU A 134 -5.50 4.06 20.05
C LEU A 134 -5.42 3.18 18.79
N PHE A 135 -5.27 1.87 18.99
CA PHE A 135 -5.32 0.91 17.89
C PHE A 135 -6.68 0.91 17.19
N ASP A 136 -6.70 1.01 15.89
CA ASP A 136 -7.89 0.84 15.06
C ASP A 136 -7.56 0.32 13.65
N VAL A 137 -8.57 -0.28 13.00
CA VAL A 137 -8.48 -0.78 11.64
C VAL A 137 -9.54 -0.09 10.79
N PHE A 138 -9.15 0.43 9.66
CA PHE A 138 -10.03 1.11 8.70
C PHE A 138 -10.02 0.39 7.36
N LEU A 139 -11.19 0.32 6.76
CA LEU A 139 -11.44 -0.25 5.46
C LEU A 139 -12.00 0.84 4.56
N ASP A 140 -11.23 1.26 3.55
CA ASP A 140 -11.61 2.41 2.69
C ASP A 140 -12.03 3.65 3.49
N GLY A 141 -11.34 3.91 4.62
CA GLY A 141 -11.61 5.03 5.52
C GLY A 141 -12.73 4.80 6.55
N ALA A 142 -13.48 3.70 6.46
CA ALA A 142 -14.50 3.34 7.45
C ALA A 142 -13.93 2.41 8.54
N PRO A 143 -14.23 2.63 9.83
CA PRO A 143 -13.69 1.79 10.90
C PRO A 143 -14.32 0.39 10.88
N VAL A 144 -13.48 -0.64 11.00
CA VAL A 144 -13.90 -2.04 11.14
C VAL A 144 -14.49 -2.26 12.55
N ARG A 145 -15.69 -2.81 12.61
CA ARG A 145 -16.37 -3.09 13.88
C ARG A 145 -16.06 -4.50 14.36
N PHE A 146 -15.37 -4.59 15.49
CA PHE A 146 -15.10 -5.86 16.16
C PHE A 146 -16.25 -6.23 17.11
N LYS A 147 -16.74 -7.48 17.03
CA LYS A 147 -17.83 -7.98 17.89
C LYS A 147 -17.43 -7.98 19.38
N MET A 148 -16.13 -8.11 19.69
CA MET A 148 -15.58 -8.16 21.04
C MET A 148 -14.28 -7.39 21.13
N ALA A 149 -14.09 -6.62 22.22
CA ALA A 149 -12.87 -5.84 22.44
C ALA A 149 -11.60 -6.72 22.45
N LYS A 150 -11.69 -7.93 23.03
CA LYS A 150 -10.56 -8.88 23.07
C LYS A 150 -10.17 -9.43 21.67
N CYS A 151 -11.07 -9.42 20.69
CA CYS A 151 -10.72 -9.75 19.31
C CYS A 151 -9.89 -8.64 18.66
N LYS A 152 -10.23 -7.38 18.95
CA LYS A 152 -9.48 -6.22 18.50
C LYS A 152 -8.08 -6.20 19.13
N GLU A 153 -7.99 -6.46 20.45
CA GLU A 153 -6.72 -6.55 21.18
C GLU A 153 -5.84 -7.72 20.66
N LEU A 154 -6.43 -8.87 20.32
CA LEU A 154 -5.70 -9.99 19.73
C LEU A 154 -5.05 -9.59 18.39
N LEU A 155 -5.80 -8.90 17.53
CA LEU A 155 -5.25 -8.38 16.27
C LEU A 155 -4.16 -7.34 16.53
N ALA A 156 -4.37 -6.42 17.46
CA ALA A 156 -3.38 -5.41 17.85
C ALA A 156 -2.07 -6.04 18.29
N TYR A 157 -2.13 -7.10 19.11
CA TYR A 157 -0.94 -7.83 19.54
C TYR A 157 -0.21 -8.48 18.37
N LEU A 158 -0.93 -9.12 17.43
CA LEU A 158 -0.31 -9.70 16.23
C LEU A 158 0.33 -8.63 15.33
N VAL A 159 -0.29 -7.45 15.21
CA VAL A 159 0.28 -6.31 14.49
C VAL A 159 1.56 -5.83 15.16
N ASP A 160 1.59 -5.72 16.50
CA ASP A 160 2.81 -5.38 17.25
C ASP A 160 3.97 -6.33 16.97
N ARG A 161 3.69 -7.60 16.68
CA ARG A 161 4.69 -8.63 16.33
C ARG A 161 5.19 -8.59 14.89
N GLN A 162 4.73 -7.65 14.06
CA GLN A 162 5.24 -7.32 12.73
C GLN A 162 5.43 -8.54 11.80
N GLY A 163 4.46 -9.45 11.76
CA GLY A 163 4.49 -10.66 10.94
C GLY A 163 5.22 -11.86 11.56
N SER A 164 5.80 -11.72 12.75
CA SER A 164 6.36 -12.85 13.51
C SER A 164 5.26 -13.83 13.92
N SER A 165 5.56 -15.13 13.87
CA SER A 165 4.63 -16.17 14.32
C SER A 165 4.48 -16.16 15.84
N VAL A 166 3.25 -16.02 16.31
CA VAL A 166 2.89 -15.97 17.74
C VAL A 166 2.20 -17.27 18.14
N SER A 167 2.65 -17.89 19.20
CA SER A 167 2.03 -19.11 19.73
C SER A 167 0.73 -18.77 20.49
N ARG A 168 -0.17 -19.76 20.58
CA ARG A 168 -1.42 -19.61 21.33
C ARG A 168 -1.19 -19.36 22.83
N ALA A 169 -0.12 -19.91 23.39
CA ALA A 169 0.25 -19.68 24.80
C ALA A 169 0.73 -18.24 25.01
N GLU A 170 1.53 -17.71 24.08
CA GLU A 170 1.99 -16.31 24.08
C GLU A 170 0.83 -15.34 23.94
N LEU A 171 -0.09 -15.57 22.98
CA LEU A 171 -1.33 -14.79 22.87
C LEU A 171 -2.14 -14.80 24.15
N SER A 172 -2.27 -15.96 24.80
CA SER A 172 -3.00 -16.06 26.05
C SER A 172 -2.32 -15.25 27.15
N ALA A 173 -1.00 -15.31 27.25
CA ALA A 173 -0.24 -14.52 28.23
C ALA A 173 -0.40 -13.02 28.02
N ALA A 174 -0.35 -12.55 26.79
CA ALA A 174 -0.52 -11.14 26.45
C ALA A 174 -1.94 -10.62 26.75
N LEU A 175 -2.96 -11.42 26.43
CA LEU A 175 -4.36 -11.02 26.63
C LEU A 175 -4.84 -11.14 28.09
N TRP A 176 -4.16 -11.94 28.93
CA TRP A 176 -4.54 -12.23 30.33
C TRP A 176 -3.30 -12.51 31.17
N GLU A 177 -2.57 -11.49 31.55
CA GLU A 177 -1.27 -11.56 32.28
C GLU A 177 -1.25 -12.51 33.48
N ASP A 178 -2.33 -12.58 34.26
CA ASP A 178 -2.39 -13.33 35.53
C ASP A 178 -3.15 -14.67 35.44
N ARG A 179 -3.40 -15.18 34.20
CA ARG A 179 -4.18 -16.42 34.07
C ARG A 179 -3.35 -17.57 33.51
N PRO A 180 -3.43 -18.76 34.14
CA PRO A 180 -2.75 -19.93 33.59
C PRO A 180 -3.37 -20.35 32.28
N TYR A 181 -2.53 -20.80 31.33
CA TYR A 181 -2.96 -21.32 30.04
C TYR A 181 -3.53 -22.74 30.17
N ASP A 182 -4.67 -22.86 30.85
CA ASP A 182 -5.42 -24.10 31.06
C ASP A 182 -6.43 -24.38 29.92
N ARG A 183 -7.14 -25.51 30.01
CA ARG A 183 -8.17 -25.89 29.01
C ARG A 183 -9.30 -24.88 28.89
N LYS A 184 -9.65 -24.17 29.96
CA LYS A 184 -10.70 -23.14 29.95
C LYS A 184 -10.22 -21.93 29.16
N GLN A 185 -8.99 -21.51 29.40
CA GLN A 185 -8.36 -20.38 28.73
C GLN A 185 -8.13 -20.68 27.23
N GLN A 186 -7.74 -21.93 26.89
CA GLN A 186 -7.61 -22.38 25.51
C GLN A 186 -8.94 -22.26 24.74
N LYS A 187 -10.05 -22.75 25.35
CA LYS A 187 -11.39 -22.63 24.74
C LYS A 187 -11.82 -21.18 24.58
N GLN A 188 -11.50 -20.33 25.54
CA GLN A 188 -11.83 -18.90 25.46
C GLN A 188 -11.03 -18.20 24.32
N LEU A 189 -9.75 -18.50 24.20
CA LEU A 189 -8.92 -18.00 23.10
C LEU A 189 -9.46 -18.49 21.74
N ASP A 190 -9.90 -19.74 21.62
CA ASP A 190 -10.55 -20.27 20.42
C ASP A 190 -11.76 -19.44 19.97
N VAL A 191 -12.58 -19.01 20.93
CA VAL A 191 -13.73 -18.15 20.64
C VAL A 191 -13.28 -16.81 20.05
N TYR A 192 -12.26 -16.19 20.63
CA TYR A 192 -11.76 -14.89 20.11
C TYR A 192 -11.07 -15.02 18.77
N ILE A 193 -10.28 -16.06 18.55
CA ILE A 193 -9.67 -16.34 17.24
C ILE A 193 -10.74 -16.56 16.19
N ARG A 194 -11.79 -17.33 16.51
CA ARG A 194 -12.92 -17.55 15.59
C ARG A 194 -13.63 -16.23 15.27
N SER A 195 -13.97 -15.45 16.27
CA SER A 195 -14.64 -14.17 16.09
C SER A 195 -13.79 -13.16 15.32
N LEU A 196 -12.45 -13.14 15.51
CA LEU A 196 -11.56 -12.34 14.71
C LEU A 196 -11.62 -12.74 13.24
N ARG A 197 -11.50 -14.05 12.96
CA ARG A 197 -11.57 -14.59 11.58
C ARG A 197 -12.91 -14.25 10.91
N GLU A 198 -14.02 -14.40 11.62
CA GLU A 198 -15.34 -14.02 11.13
C GLU A 198 -15.39 -12.51 10.81
N THR A 199 -14.87 -11.67 11.70
CA THR A 199 -14.81 -10.21 11.46
C THR A 199 -13.98 -9.87 10.24
N LEU A 200 -12.81 -10.51 10.05
CA LEU A 200 -11.96 -10.28 8.88
C LEU A 200 -12.63 -10.76 7.59
N ALA A 201 -13.27 -11.93 7.61
CA ALA A 201 -14.00 -12.50 6.46
C ALA A 201 -15.25 -11.68 6.10
N ASP A 202 -16.04 -11.24 7.10
CA ASP A 202 -17.21 -10.37 6.90
C ASP A 202 -16.84 -9.04 6.19
N ASN A 203 -15.56 -8.63 6.29
CA ASN A 203 -15.01 -7.42 5.66
C ASN A 203 -14.15 -7.72 4.42
N GLY A 204 -13.99 -8.98 4.00
CA GLY A 204 -13.19 -9.37 2.83
C GLY A 204 -11.68 -9.16 2.98
N ILE A 205 -11.16 -9.19 4.22
CA ILE A 205 -9.75 -8.95 4.58
C ILE A 205 -9.13 -10.12 5.36
N GLU A 206 -9.63 -11.33 5.16
CA GLU A 206 -9.12 -12.54 5.82
C GLU A 206 -7.65 -12.84 5.49
N ASN A 207 -7.14 -12.32 4.39
CA ASN A 207 -5.75 -12.43 3.96
C ASN A 207 -4.74 -11.72 4.88
N ILE A 208 -5.21 -10.87 5.80
CA ILE A 208 -4.35 -10.23 6.81
C ILE A 208 -3.81 -11.26 7.81
N LEU A 209 -4.58 -12.31 8.11
CA LEU A 209 -4.29 -13.28 9.15
C LEU A 209 -3.94 -14.64 8.55
N GLU A 210 -2.75 -15.12 8.84
CA GLU A 210 -2.31 -16.49 8.56
C GLU A 210 -2.33 -17.33 9.83
N MET A 211 -2.82 -18.56 9.71
CA MET A 211 -2.83 -19.54 10.79
C MET A 211 -2.07 -20.81 10.36
N GLN A 212 -1.10 -21.18 11.14
CA GLN A 212 -0.38 -22.45 11.02
C GLN A 212 -0.63 -23.31 12.26
N ARG A 213 -0.08 -24.55 12.30
CA ARG A 213 -0.28 -25.45 13.45
C ARG A 213 0.16 -24.81 14.75
N GLY A 214 -0.80 -24.31 15.55
CA GLY A 214 -0.57 -23.77 16.88
C GLY A 214 -0.08 -22.32 16.95
N THR A 215 0.13 -21.66 15.83
CA THR A 215 0.58 -20.26 15.74
C THR A 215 -0.32 -19.42 14.86
N LEU A 216 -0.30 -18.10 15.10
CA LEU A 216 -0.96 -17.07 14.28
C LEU A 216 0.09 -16.02 13.93
N ARG A 217 -0.05 -15.42 12.75
CA ARG A 217 0.68 -14.20 12.38
C ARG A 217 -0.17 -13.33 11.46
N ILE A 218 0.15 -12.07 11.41
CA ILE A 218 -0.37 -11.18 10.36
C ILE A 218 0.56 -11.19 9.15
N ILE A 219 0.03 -10.80 7.99
CA ILE A 219 0.78 -10.63 6.75
C ILE A 219 0.95 -9.12 6.50
N PRO A 220 2.10 -8.52 6.88
CA PRO A 220 2.31 -7.06 6.85
C PRO A 220 2.07 -6.42 5.49
N GLU A 221 2.32 -7.17 4.41
CA GLU A 221 2.21 -6.69 3.03
C GLU A 221 0.75 -6.49 2.56
N THR A 222 -0.22 -6.93 3.36
CA THR A 222 -1.65 -6.87 3.02
C THR A 222 -2.36 -5.62 3.51
N PHE A 223 -1.71 -4.78 4.30
CA PHE A 223 -2.27 -3.54 4.84
C PHE A 223 -1.22 -2.45 5.02
N ASP A 224 -1.65 -1.21 5.10
CA ASP A 224 -0.81 -0.08 5.49
C ASP A 224 -0.87 0.11 7.02
N CYS A 225 0.28 0.40 7.65
CA CYS A 225 0.39 0.58 9.10
C CYS A 225 1.34 1.74 9.42
N ASP A 226 0.87 2.69 10.20
CA ASP A 226 1.64 3.87 10.61
C ASP A 226 2.93 3.50 11.35
N ALA A 227 2.90 2.53 12.28
CA ALA A 227 4.11 2.07 12.97
C ALA A 227 5.10 1.38 12.02
N TYR A 228 4.63 0.62 11.02
CA TYR A 228 5.55 -0.04 10.09
C TYR A 228 6.25 0.98 9.19
N ARG A 229 5.51 2.02 8.75
CA ARG A 229 6.11 3.15 8.03
C ARG A 229 7.09 3.91 8.91
N PHE A 230 6.77 4.11 10.19
CA PHE A 230 7.70 4.74 11.15
C PHE A 230 9.02 3.95 11.25
N PHE A 231 8.95 2.64 11.48
CA PHE A 231 10.14 1.78 11.57
C PHE A 231 10.94 1.67 10.26
N SER A 232 10.29 1.87 9.12
CA SER A 232 10.98 1.96 7.81
C SER A 232 11.60 3.33 7.52
N GLY A 233 11.45 4.31 8.41
CA GLY A 233 12.00 5.66 8.26
C GLY A 233 11.17 6.59 7.35
N ASP A 234 9.89 6.27 7.13
CA ASP A 234 8.98 7.15 6.39
C ASP A 234 8.82 8.49 7.13
N SER A 235 9.19 9.58 6.47
CA SER A 235 9.23 10.92 7.09
C SER A 235 7.86 11.40 7.57
N ASP A 236 6.78 11.05 6.86
CA ASP A 236 5.42 11.45 7.24
C ASP A 236 4.98 10.70 8.49
N ALA A 237 5.28 9.41 8.59
CA ALA A 237 4.98 8.60 9.76
C ALA A 237 5.82 9.03 10.98
N VAL A 238 7.12 9.30 10.79
CA VAL A 238 7.99 9.82 11.85
C VAL A 238 7.46 11.16 12.35
N ASN A 239 7.10 12.08 11.46
CA ASN A 239 6.52 13.38 11.83
C ASN A 239 5.13 13.29 12.45
N ALA A 240 4.36 12.24 12.16
CA ALA A 240 3.02 12.04 12.70
C ALA A 240 3.01 11.42 14.11
N TYR A 241 4.07 10.71 14.50
CA TYR A 241 4.17 10.11 15.84
C TYR A 241 4.25 11.17 16.92
N ARG A 242 3.44 11.01 17.99
CA ARG A 242 3.33 11.96 19.11
C ARG A 242 3.67 11.35 20.47
N GLY A 243 4.41 10.24 20.47
CA GLY A 243 4.81 9.55 21.70
C GLY A 243 3.76 8.58 22.26
N GLU A 244 2.69 8.30 21.52
CA GLU A 244 1.65 7.35 21.92
C GLU A 244 1.54 6.20 20.94
N TYR A 245 1.62 4.97 21.44
CA TYR A 245 1.49 3.74 20.67
C TYR A 245 0.56 2.76 21.37
N MET A 246 -0.56 2.40 20.72
CA MET A 246 -1.54 1.43 21.24
C MET A 246 -1.84 1.60 22.74
N SER A 247 -2.02 2.84 23.20
CA SER A 247 -2.05 3.27 24.61
C SER A 247 -3.11 2.58 25.48
N ALA A 248 -4.09 1.88 24.86
CA ALA A 248 -5.07 1.06 25.60
C ALA A 248 -4.52 -0.29 26.07
N TYR A 249 -3.32 -0.70 25.63
CA TYR A 249 -2.77 -2.03 25.89
C TYR A 249 -1.43 -1.97 26.62
N PRO A 250 -1.36 -2.43 27.90
CA PRO A 250 -0.11 -2.35 28.71
C PRO A 250 1.08 -3.04 28.06
N TRP A 251 0.87 -4.14 27.35
CA TRP A 251 1.94 -4.89 26.69
C TRP A 251 2.62 -4.11 25.53
N ALA A 252 1.98 -3.05 25.02
CA ALA A 252 2.54 -2.22 23.94
C ALA A 252 3.67 -1.27 24.41
N SER A 253 3.86 -1.10 25.71
CA SER A 253 4.85 -0.18 26.29
C SER A 253 6.30 -0.44 25.88
N ILE A 254 6.66 -1.69 25.56
CA ILE A 254 8.01 -2.04 25.09
C ILE A 254 8.26 -1.44 23.70
N THR A 255 7.32 -1.62 22.78
CA THR A 255 7.39 -1.07 21.42
C THR A 255 7.29 0.46 21.45
N GLU A 256 6.42 1.02 22.29
CA GLU A 256 6.32 2.47 22.51
C GLU A 256 7.66 3.06 22.97
N GLY A 257 8.34 2.43 23.92
CA GLY A 257 9.69 2.82 24.36
C GLY A 257 10.73 2.76 23.25
N ALA A 258 10.71 1.73 22.39
CA ALA A 258 11.60 1.62 21.25
C ALA A 258 11.36 2.73 20.22
N MET A 259 10.09 3.06 19.93
CA MET A 259 9.72 4.17 19.04
C MET A 259 10.17 5.52 19.60
N PHE A 260 10.00 5.72 20.90
CA PHE A 260 10.45 6.91 21.58
C PHE A 260 11.97 7.11 21.43
N TRP A 261 12.76 6.06 21.69
CA TRP A 261 14.21 6.10 21.52
C TRP A 261 14.65 6.35 20.08
N GLN A 262 13.98 5.76 19.12
CA GLN A 262 14.30 5.99 17.70
C GLN A 262 14.02 7.43 17.27
N GLN A 263 13.02 8.11 17.82
CA GLN A 263 12.66 9.47 17.44
C GLN A 263 13.44 10.53 18.21
N TRP A 264 13.74 10.30 19.48
CA TRP A 264 14.32 11.33 20.38
C TRP A 264 15.59 10.89 21.08
N GLY A 265 16.02 9.62 20.98
CA GLY A 265 17.17 9.09 21.72
C GLY A 265 18.56 9.49 21.19
N GLU A 266 18.67 9.98 19.97
CA GLU A 266 19.95 10.42 19.37
C GLU A 266 20.30 11.91 19.65
N GLY A 267 19.48 12.63 20.42
CA GLY A 267 19.63 14.07 20.69
C GLY A 267 20.29 14.46 22.04
N GLY A 268 20.94 13.54 22.73
CA GLY A 268 21.45 13.76 24.09
C GLY A 268 22.95 13.60 24.27
N GLU A 269 23.78 14.02 23.31
CA GLU A 269 25.21 14.28 23.52
C GLU A 269 25.58 15.64 22.91
N ASP A 270 25.40 16.69 23.69
CA ASP A 270 26.17 17.95 23.60
C ASP A 270 26.39 18.49 25.03
#